data_f4c9e96ec107e43289ec292be348cf67
#
_entry.id   f4c9e96ec107e43289ec292be348cf67
#
_cell.length_a   1.000
_cell.length_b   1.000
_cell.length_c   1.000
_cell.angle_alpha   90.00
_cell.angle_beta   90.00
_cell.angle_gamma   90.00
#
_symmetry.space_group_name_H-M   'P 1'
#
loop_
_entity.id
_entity.type
_entity.pdbx_description
1 polymer ?
#
loop_
_entity_poly.entity_id
_entity_poly.type
_entity_poly.pdbx_seq_one_letter_code
_entity_poly.pdbx_strand_id
1 'polypeptide(L)'
;MKRTLLMLIALLACVALSGCGNSAKEEKTAENLTIPLSSLSAEPTFWDWNQDGTKMQLIALTDEGGTPRVAYNTCQICAGSPYAYFEYQNGLLQCMNCGNLFSLSAVGEASGGCTPLSVGDYSVSDTELTVSQSELKSAASVFANWKKGL
;
A
#
# COMPACT_ATOMS: atom_id res chain seq x y z
N MET A 1 77.07 30.92 -7.90
CA MET A 1 77.73 30.03 -8.86
C MET A 1 77.07 28.70 -8.91
N LYS A 2 76.71 28.26 -10.12
CA LYS A 2 76.26 26.89 -10.55
C LYS A 2 74.97 26.38 -9.96
N ARG A 3 73.83 26.46 -10.70
CA ARG A 3 73.38 25.49 -11.72
C ARG A 3 73.27 24.07 -11.18
N THR A 4 72.10 23.61 -10.97
CA THR A 4 71.68 22.39 -11.65
C THR A 4 70.14 22.26 -11.65
N LEU A 5 69.67 22.31 -12.84
CA LEU A 5 68.28 21.95 -13.31
C LEU A 5 68.15 20.43 -13.20
N LEU A 6 67.17 19.96 -12.52
CA LEU A 6 66.79 18.58 -12.59
C LEU A 6 65.30 18.50 -12.86
N MET A 7 64.99 18.11 -14.08
CA MET A 7 63.67 17.72 -14.55
C MET A 7 63.14 16.55 -13.70
N LEU A 8 62.01 16.74 -13.11
CA LEU A 8 61.19 15.64 -12.57
C LEU A 8 60.04 15.40 -13.53
N ILE A 9 60.15 14.30 -14.24
CA ILE A 9 59.17 13.74 -15.11
C ILE A 9 57.99 13.30 -14.23
N ALA A 10 56.86 14.00 -14.37
CA ALA A 10 55.62 13.60 -13.74
C ALA A 10 55.06 12.40 -14.49
N LEU A 11 55.16 11.22 -13.90
CA LEU A 11 54.49 10.02 -14.34
C LEU A 11 52.99 10.14 -13.94
N LEU A 12 52.16 10.47 -14.91
CA LEU A 12 50.71 10.46 -14.72
C LEU A 12 50.22 8.99 -14.74
N ALA A 13 50.07 8.42 -13.54
CA ALA A 13 49.42 7.15 -13.39
C ALA A 13 47.89 7.37 -13.47
N CYS A 14 47.32 7.16 -14.64
CA CYS A 14 45.87 7.03 -14.79
C CYS A 14 45.42 5.76 -14.11
N VAL A 15 44.93 5.86 -12.86
CA VAL A 15 44.17 4.79 -12.22
C VAL A 15 42.75 4.86 -12.79
N ALA A 16 42.50 4.02 -13.78
CA ALA A 16 41.15 3.75 -14.23
C ALA A 16 40.40 2.98 -13.12
N LEU A 17 39.68 3.70 -12.29
CA LEU A 17 38.66 3.09 -11.42
C LEU A 17 37.52 2.60 -12.30
N SER A 18 37.62 1.34 -12.68
CA SER A 18 36.44 0.59 -13.18
C SER A 18 35.43 0.49 -12.05
N GLY A 19 34.59 1.48 -11.94
CA GLY A 19 33.41 1.43 -11.09
C GLY A 19 32.49 0.36 -11.64
N CYS A 20 32.59 -0.88 -11.12
CA CYS A 20 31.48 -1.82 -11.18
C CYS A 20 30.30 -1.14 -10.50
N GLY A 21 29.39 -0.63 -11.31
CA GLY A 21 28.07 -0.23 -10.86
C GLY A 21 27.37 -1.47 -10.34
N ASN A 22 27.56 -1.73 -9.05
CA ASN A 22 26.68 -2.62 -8.31
C ASN A 22 25.36 -1.87 -8.19
N SER A 23 24.44 -2.10 -9.15
CA SER A 23 23.03 -1.78 -8.94
C SER A 23 22.61 -2.64 -7.77
N ALA A 24 22.83 -2.13 -6.56
CA ALA A 24 22.11 -2.59 -5.39
C ALA A 24 20.64 -2.40 -5.77
N LYS A 25 19.98 -3.53 -6.11
CA LYS A 25 18.55 -3.63 -6.07
C LYS A 25 18.19 -3.18 -4.67
N GLU A 26 17.65 -1.98 -4.52
CA GLU A 26 17.07 -1.57 -3.26
C GLU A 26 16.07 -2.65 -2.90
N GLU A 27 16.43 -3.48 -1.96
CA GLU A 27 15.55 -4.39 -1.28
C GLU A 27 14.59 -3.46 -0.54
N LYS A 28 13.43 -3.23 -1.19
CA LYS A 28 12.38 -2.38 -0.66
C LYS A 28 12.02 -2.96 0.69
N THR A 29 12.49 -2.28 1.75
CA THR A 29 12.21 -2.66 3.14
C THR A 29 10.72 -2.91 3.25
N ALA A 30 10.36 -4.03 3.83
CA ALA A 30 8.99 -4.41 4.13
C ALA A 30 8.28 -3.26 4.85
N GLU A 31 7.42 -2.54 4.16
CA GLU A 31 6.70 -1.39 4.69
C GLU A 31 5.31 -1.82 5.12
N ASN A 32 4.90 -1.37 6.32
CA ASN A 32 3.52 -1.46 6.77
C ASN A 32 2.71 -0.31 6.15
N LEU A 33 1.42 -0.50 5.94
CA LEU A 33 0.52 0.60 5.64
C LEU A 33 0.11 1.28 6.96
N THR A 34 0.47 2.54 7.10
CA THR A 34 0.11 3.37 8.27
C THR A 34 -0.88 4.44 7.87
N ILE A 35 -2.01 4.49 8.57
CA ILE A 35 -3.13 5.42 8.36
C ILE A 35 -3.25 6.30 9.60
N PRO A 36 -3.00 7.62 9.51
CA PRO A 36 -3.18 8.53 10.64
C PRO A 36 -4.66 8.57 11.08
N LEU A 37 -4.94 8.40 12.38
CA LEU A 37 -6.32 8.46 12.89
C LEU A 37 -6.97 9.82 12.64
N SER A 38 -6.17 10.89 12.60
CA SER A 38 -6.64 12.24 12.27
C SER A 38 -7.18 12.40 10.84
N SER A 39 -6.89 11.44 9.95
CA SER A 39 -7.42 11.41 8.58
C SER A 39 -8.72 10.60 8.45
N LEU A 40 -9.16 9.95 9.52
CA LEU A 40 -10.37 9.16 9.54
C LEU A 40 -11.56 9.98 10.02
N SER A 41 -12.72 9.68 9.45
CA SER A 41 -14.01 10.25 9.82
C SER A 41 -15.10 9.18 9.66
N ALA A 42 -16.36 9.55 9.88
CA ALA A 42 -17.49 8.67 9.58
C ALA A 42 -17.66 8.38 8.08
N GLU A 43 -17.09 9.23 7.21
CA GLU A 43 -17.02 8.94 5.78
C GLU A 43 -15.78 8.11 5.45
N PRO A 44 -15.89 7.14 4.53
CA PRO A 44 -14.78 6.26 4.19
C PRO A 44 -13.69 7.00 3.41
N THR A 45 -12.44 6.74 3.77
CA THR A 45 -11.25 7.12 3.02
C THR A 45 -10.69 5.89 2.31
N PHE A 46 -10.08 6.11 1.15
CA PHE A 46 -9.52 5.05 0.32
C PHE A 46 -8.00 5.18 0.25
N TRP A 47 -7.29 4.09 0.57
CA TRP A 47 -5.84 4.07 0.71
C TRP A 47 -5.24 3.11 -0.30
N ASP A 48 -4.54 3.67 -1.29
CA ASP A 48 -3.87 2.88 -2.31
C ASP A 48 -2.61 2.22 -1.76
N TRP A 49 -2.36 0.99 -2.18
CA TRP A 49 -1.19 0.20 -1.86
C TRP A 49 -0.66 -0.53 -3.08
N ASN A 50 0.64 -0.75 -3.14
CA ASN A 50 1.26 -1.58 -4.16
C ASN A 50 2.09 -2.68 -3.49
N GLN A 51 1.64 -3.92 -3.60
CA GLN A 51 2.35 -5.07 -3.08
C GLN A 51 3.03 -5.82 -4.24
N ASP A 52 4.34 -5.64 -4.39
CA ASP A 52 5.16 -6.32 -5.40
C ASP A 52 4.58 -6.22 -6.84
N GLY A 53 4.07 -5.03 -7.19
CA GLY A 53 3.44 -4.76 -8.49
C GLY A 53 1.93 -5.02 -8.52
N THR A 54 1.34 -5.62 -7.50
CA THR A 54 -0.12 -5.78 -7.38
C THR A 54 -0.71 -4.53 -6.76
N LYS A 55 -1.58 -3.83 -7.51
CA LYS A 55 -2.34 -2.69 -6.99
C LYS A 55 -3.44 -3.17 -6.07
N MET A 56 -3.53 -2.58 -4.91
CA MET A 56 -4.52 -2.87 -3.87
C MET A 56 -5.08 -1.55 -3.36
N GLN A 57 -6.24 -1.60 -2.71
CA GLN A 57 -6.79 -0.45 -2.01
C GLN A 57 -7.49 -0.92 -0.74
N LEU A 58 -7.37 -0.12 0.32
CA LEU A 58 -8.09 -0.34 1.57
C LEU A 58 -9.14 0.77 1.76
N ILE A 59 -10.17 0.46 2.51
CA ILE A 59 -11.21 1.39 2.98
C ILE A 59 -10.99 1.57 4.47
N ALA A 60 -10.90 2.80 4.94
CA ALA A 60 -10.77 3.08 6.36
C ALA A 60 -11.74 4.21 6.77
N LEU A 61 -12.30 4.11 7.96
CA LEU A 61 -13.22 5.08 8.54
C LEU A 61 -13.20 4.98 10.07
N THR A 62 -13.91 5.88 10.73
CA THR A 62 -14.24 5.79 12.15
C THR A 62 -15.73 5.48 12.28
N ASP A 63 -16.08 4.43 13.03
CA ASP A 63 -17.49 4.11 13.26
C ASP A 63 -18.19 5.12 14.19
N GLU A 64 -19.50 4.96 14.40
CA GLU A 64 -20.31 5.84 15.24
C GLU A 64 -19.82 5.90 16.70
N GLY A 65 -19.11 4.86 17.16
CA GLY A 65 -18.51 4.78 18.49
C GLY A 65 -17.13 5.42 18.60
N GLY A 66 -16.58 5.94 17.49
CA GLY A 66 -15.24 6.50 17.44
C GLY A 66 -14.15 5.45 17.22
N THR A 67 -14.50 4.19 16.90
CA THR A 67 -13.55 3.10 16.68
C THR A 67 -13.03 3.13 15.24
N PRO A 68 -11.71 3.16 15.02
CA PRO A 68 -11.13 3.02 13.68
C PRO A 68 -11.43 1.64 13.09
N ARG A 69 -11.86 1.62 11.83
CA ARG A 69 -12.21 0.44 11.06
C ARG A 69 -11.44 0.42 9.75
N VAL A 70 -11.03 -0.76 9.32
CA VAL A 70 -10.33 -0.96 8.04
C VAL A 70 -10.79 -2.26 7.37
N ALA A 71 -10.91 -2.24 6.05
CA ALA A 71 -11.18 -3.40 5.22
C ALA A 71 -10.45 -3.25 3.88
N TYR A 72 -10.25 -4.34 3.16
CA TYR A 72 -9.79 -4.29 1.78
C TYR A 72 -10.91 -3.79 0.86
N ASN A 73 -10.58 -2.92 -0.07
CA ASN A 73 -11.54 -2.49 -1.11
C ASN A 73 -11.69 -3.57 -2.19
N THR A 74 -12.12 -4.74 -1.74
CA THR A 74 -12.54 -5.83 -2.62
C THR A 74 -13.70 -6.58 -1.99
N CYS A 75 -14.64 -7.04 -2.83
CA CYS A 75 -15.81 -7.78 -2.38
C CYS A 75 -15.46 -9.25 -2.15
N GLN A 76 -15.79 -9.82 -1.00
CA GLN A 76 -15.49 -11.22 -0.65
C GLN A 76 -15.98 -12.23 -1.69
N ILE A 77 -17.19 -12.06 -2.20
CA ILE A 77 -17.80 -12.99 -3.16
C ILE A 77 -17.36 -12.68 -4.60
N CYS A 78 -17.15 -11.39 -4.93
CA CYS A 78 -16.77 -10.97 -6.26
C CYS A 78 -15.25 -10.98 -6.48
N ALA A 79 -14.46 -11.31 -5.45
CA ALA A 79 -13.00 -11.35 -5.51
C ALA A 79 -12.52 -12.15 -6.74
N GLY A 80 -11.50 -11.60 -7.42
CA GLY A 80 -11.04 -12.12 -8.70
C GLY A 80 -11.68 -11.46 -9.93
N SER A 81 -12.84 -10.76 -9.79
CA SER A 81 -13.35 -9.89 -10.85
C SER A 81 -12.56 -8.57 -10.89
N PRO A 82 -12.30 -8.01 -12.10
CA PRO A 82 -11.68 -6.69 -12.21
C PRO A 82 -12.52 -5.56 -11.58
N TYR A 83 -13.81 -5.76 -11.40
CA TYR A 83 -14.76 -4.80 -10.84
C TYR A 83 -15.15 -5.08 -9.39
N ALA A 84 -14.48 -6.01 -8.73
CA ALA A 84 -14.76 -6.38 -7.34
C ALA A 84 -14.28 -5.33 -6.34
N TYR A 85 -14.63 -4.07 -6.56
CA TYR A 85 -14.33 -2.95 -5.66
C TYR A 85 -15.60 -2.20 -5.27
N PHE A 86 -15.49 -1.39 -4.24
CA PHE A 86 -16.57 -0.54 -3.76
C PHE A 86 -16.31 0.92 -4.08
N GLU A 87 -17.40 1.65 -4.32
CA GLU A 87 -17.43 3.11 -4.37
C GLU A 87 -18.38 3.62 -3.29
N TYR A 88 -18.03 4.77 -2.71
CA TYR A 88 -18.88 5.43 -1.74
C TYR A 88 -19.92 6.29 -2.45
N GLN A 89 -21.19 6.04 -2.18
CA GLN A 89 -22.31 6.74 -2.78
C GLN A 89 -23.42 6.92 -1.76
N ASN A 90 -23.80 8.18 -1.48
CA ASN A 90 -24.97 8.51 -0.66
C ASN A 90 -25.01 7.79 0.71
N GLY A 91 -23.88 7.72 1.40
CA GLY A 91 -23.80 7.08 2.72
C GLY A 91 -23.62 5.57 2.70
N LEU A 92 -23.49 4.96 1.52
CA LEU A 92 -23.35 3.52 1.34
C LEU A 92 -22.13 3.17 0.49
N LEU A 93 -21.65 1.95 0.62
CA LEU A 93 -20.66 1.35 -0.26
C LEU A 93 -21.38 0.51 -1.33
N GLN A 94 -21.16 0.83 -2.60
CA GLN A 94 -21.69 0.05 -3.72
C GLN A 94 -20.60 -0.86 -4.30
N CYS A 95 -20.86 -2.17 -4.38
CA CYS A 95 -19.98 -3.08 -5.10
C CYS A 95 -20.14 -2.88 -6.61
N MET A 96 -19.08 -2.53 -7.31
CA MET A 96 -19.13 -2.21 -8.74
C MET A 96 -19.26 -3.45 -9.63
N ASN A 97 -19.07 -4.66 -9.08
CA ASN A 97 -19.27 -5.90 -9.82
C ASN A 97 -20.73 -6.38 -9.78
N CYS A 98 -21.37 -6.38 -8.62
CA CYS A 98 -22.72 -6.92 -8.45
C CYS A 98 -23.80 -5.86 -8.18
N GLY A 99 -23.42 -4.60 -7.99
CA GLY A 99 -24.33 -3.49 -7.73
C GLY A 99 -24.93 -3.43 -6.32
N ASN A 100 -24.65 -4.41 -5.45
CA ASN A 100 -25.16 -4.44 -4.10
C ASN A 100 -24.64 -3.26 -3.26
N LEU A 101 -25.50 -2.76 -2.39
CA LEU A 101 -25.23 -1.65 -1.47
C LEU A 101 -25.04 -2.17 -0.04
N PHE A 102 -24.07 -1.58 0.67
CA PHE A 102 -23.70 -1.96 2.04
C PHE A 102 -23.58 -0.74 2.93
N SER A 103 -23.99 -0.89 4.17
CA SER A 103 -23.75 0.09 5.22
C SER A 103 -22.25 0.23 5.50
N LEU A 104 -21.83 1.41 5.90
CA LEU A 104 -20.45 1.66 6.35
C LEU A 104 -20.09 0.82 7.59
N SER A 105 -21.08 0.42 8.39
CA SER A 105 -20.88 -0.49 9.53
C SER A 105 -20.39 -1.89 9.12
N ALA A 106 -20.45 -2.24 7.83
CA ALA A 106 -19.88 -3.48 7.30
C ALA A 106 -18.35 -3.45 7.15
N VAL A 107 -17.73 -2.26 7.22
CA VAL A 107 -16.28 -2.13 7.09
C VAL A 107 -15.60 -2.71 8.32
N GLY A 108 -14.76 -3.72 8.12
CA GLY A 108 -13.98 -4.37 9.17
C GLY A 108 -14.74 -5.30 10.11
N GLU A 109 -16.08 -5.37 9.99
CA GLU A 109 -16.92 -6.19 10.88
C GLU A 109 -17.49 -7.42 10.20
N ALA A 110 -17.77 -7.33 8.92
CA ALA A 110 -18.57 -8.33 8.25
C ALA A 110 -17.78 -9.55 7.84
N SER A 111 -18.30 -10.71 8.18
CA SER A 111 -17.86 -11.99 7.66
C SER A 111 -18.93 -12.57 6.75
N GLY A 112 -18.57 -12.82 5.49
CA GLY A 112 -19.44 -13.47 4.50
C GLY A 112 -20.32 -12.51 3.69
N GLY A 113 -20.84 -13.00 2.59
CA GLY A 113 -21.63 -12.21 1.64
C GLY A 113 -20.79 -11.28 0.78
N CYS A 114 -21.45 -10.37 0.06
CA CYS A 114 -20.80 -9.39 -0.82
C CYS A 114 -20.26 -8.17 -0.05
N THR A 115 -19.72 -8.33 1.14
CA THR A 115 -19.17 -7.24 1.95
C THR A 115 -17.69 -7.00 1.63
N PRO A 116 -17.11 -5.85 2.02
CA PRO A 116 -15.67 -5.64 1.96
C PRO A 116 -14.91 -6.74 2.69
N LEU A 117 -13.82 -7.21 2.08
CA LEU A 117 -12.97 -8.22 2.70
C LEU A 117 -12.28 -7.66 3.93
N SER A 118 -12.46 -8.29 5.08
CA SER A 118 -11.85 -7.84 6.33
C SER A 118 -10.33 -7.96 6.30
N VAL A 119 -9.65 -7.00 6.93
CA VAL A 119 -8.22 -7.09 7.23
C VAL A 119 -8.08 -7.99 8.48
N GLY A 120 -7.27 -9.03 8.37
CA GLY A 120 -7.13 -10.04 9.44
C GLY A 120 -6.28 -9.56 10.61
N ASP A 121 -5.20 -8.83 10.31
CA ASP A 121 -4.23 -8.37 11.32
C ASP A 121 -3.86 -6.90 11.12
N TYR A 122 -4.31 -6.05 12.04
CA TYR A 122 -3.93 -4.66 12.12
C TYR A 122 -3.86 -4.20 13.58
N SER A 123 -3.10 -3.15 13.84
CA SER A 123 -2.99 -2.54 15.16
C SER A 123 -3.45 -1.08 15.15
N VAL A 124 -3.93 -0.61 16.28
CA VAL A 124 -4.33 0.79 16.47
C VAL A 124 -3.57 1.34 17.68
N SER A 125 -2.84 2.44 17.47
CA SER A 125 -2.20 3.24 18.51
C SER A 125 -3.03 4.49 18.80
N ASP A 126 -2.52 5.39 19.62
CA ASP A 126 -3.18 6.69 19.92
C ASP A 126 -3.26 7.61 18.68
N THR A 127 -2.41 7.39 17.67
CA THR A 127 -2.28 8.30 16.53
C THR A 127 -2.50 7.66 15.17
N GLU A 128 -2.40 6.33 15.06
CA GLU A 128 -2.42 5.66 13.77
C GLU A 128 -3.00 4.24 13.83
N LEU A 129 -3.54 3.80 12.71
CA LEU A 129 -3.90 2.43 12.40
C LEU A 129 -2.82 1.87 11.47
N THR A 130 -2.28 0.69 11.78
CA THR A 130 -1.22 0.05 11.01
C THR A 130 -1.63 -1.34 10.56
N VAL A 131 -1.57 -1.58 9.25
CA VAL A 131 -1.72 -2.92 8.65
C VAL A 131 -0.32 -3.44 8.32
N SER A 132 0.00 -4.65 8.81
CA SER A 132 1.32 -5.23 8.61
C SER A 132 1.59 -5.59 7.15
N GLN A 133 2.83 -5.50 6.73
CA GLN A 133 3.21 -5.91 5.37
C GLN A 133 2.92 -7.39 5.10
N SER A 134 3.05 -8.24 6.11
CA SER A 134 2.71 -9.67 5.98
C SER A 134 1.23 -9.88 5.68
N GLU A 135 0.36 -9.10 6.32
CA GLU A 135 -1.08 -9.10 6.05
C GLU A 135 -1.38 -8.63 4.63
N LEU A 136 -0.80 -7.49 4.22
CA LEU A 136 -0.96 -6.96 2.86
C LEU A 136 -0.48 -7.94 1.79
N LYS A 137 0.63 -8.62 2.04
CA LYS A 137 1.18 -9.63 1.14
C LYS A 137 0.26 -10.85 1.02
N SER A 138 -0.33 -11.31 2.11
CA SER A 138 -1.26 -12.45 2.10
C SER A 138 -2.51 -12.16 1.30
N ALA A 139 -2.99 -10.92 1.34
CA ALA A 139 -4.18 -10.45 0.61
C ALA A 139 -3.92 -10.12 -0.87
N ALA A 140 -2.68 -9.99 -1.31
CA ALA A 140 -2.36 -9.53 -2.67
C ALA A 140 -3.01 -10.39 -3.77
N SER A 141 -3.15 -11.70 -3.56
CA SER A 141 -3.70 -12.62 -4.55
C SER A 141 -5.16 -12.32 -4.92
N VAL A 142 -5.97 -11.79 -3.99
CA VAL A 142 -7.37 -11.44 -4.28
C VAL A 142 -7.51 -10.20 -5.15
N PHE A 143 -6.43 -9.43 -5.30
CA PHE A 143 -6.34 -8.24 -6.15
C PHE A 143 -5.71 -8.49 -7.52
N ALA A 144 -5.35 -9.72 -7.86
CA ALA A 144 -4.60 -10.03 -9.09
C ALA A 144 -5.26 -9.49 -10.38
N ASN A 145 -6.59 -9.44 -10.44
CA ASN A 145 -7.36 -8.93 -11.57
C ASN A 145 -8.04 -7.58 -11.31
N TRP A 146 -7.87 -7.03 -10.11
CA TRP A 146 -8.56 -5.82 -9.67
C TRP A 146 -8.12 -4.59 -10.49
N LYS A 147 -9.07 -3.77 -10.97
CA LYS A 147 -8.82 -2.72 -11.97
C LYS A 147 -9.46 -1.37 -11.63
N LYS A 148 -9.66 -1.04 -10.37
CA LYS A 148 -10.15 0.29 -10.02
C LYS A 148 -9.14 1.35 -10.49
N GLY A 149 -9.64 2.36 -11.21
CA GLY A 149 -8.80 3.49 -11.64
C GLY A 149 -7.77 3.18 -12.72
N LEU A 150 -7.97 2.13 -13.50
CA LEU A 150 -7.21 1.85 -14.72
C LEU A 150 -7.96 2.31 -15.94
#